data_20f5cad77afc88b584fadeae77fb61c3
#
_entry.id   20f5cad77afc88b584fadeae77fb61c3
#
_cell.length_a   1.000
_cell.length_b   1.000
_cell.length_c   1.000
_cell.angle_alpha   90.00
_cell.angle_beta   90.00
_cell.angle_gamma   90.00
#
_symmetry.space_group_name_H-M   'P 1'
#
loop_
_entity.id
_entity.type
_entity.pdbx_description
1 polymer ?
#
loop_
_entity_poly.entity_id
_entity_poly.type
_entity_poly.pdbx_seq_one_letter_code
_entity_poly.pdbx_strand_id
1 'polypeptide(L)'
;TSPNNPTGCVLNPRSLDAVAKFAKAHDMFVICDDVYTSLVYEGVYKSDEGIHLGLASCYGELRDRIIVCDSFSKPYAMTGWRLGWVAADAPISAQIAKMHQYMVSSVSSFVQRAAIRALKEDVAPAREVYRGRRDYVLARLREIGLDVVEPDGAFYVFPSIEKFGMSSDEFCTRLIAEKGVALVPG
;
A
#
# COMPACT_ATOMS: atom_id res chain seq x y z
N THR A 1 6.96 -1.27 -1.54
CA THR A 1 5.58 -0.93 -1.15
C THR A 1 5.57 0.33 -0.31
N SER A 2 4.79 1.37 -0.69
CA SER A 2 4.64 2.60 0.09
C SER A 2 3.25 3.20 -0.21
N PRO A 3 2.37 3.29 0.79
CA PRO A 3 2.48 2.81 2.18
C PRO A 3 2.73 1.32 2.32
N ASN A 4 3.43 0.92 3.35
CA ASN A 4 3.83 -0.48 3.56
C ASN A 4 2.74 -1.31 4.26
N ASN A 5 2.59 -2.54 3.83
CA ASN A 5 1.86 -3.59 4.56
C ASN A 5 2.91 -4.52 5.22
N PRO A 6 2.96 -4.67 6.57
CA PRO A 6 1.91 -4.34 7.53
C PRO A 6 2.11 -3.06 8.35
N THR A 7 3.18 -2.30 8.16
CA THR A 7 3.55 -1.22 9.08
C THR A 7 2.78 0.09 8.89
N GLY A 8 2.19 0.31 7.71
CA GLY A 8 1.56 1.58 7.34
C GLY A 8 2.54 2.74 7.10
N CYS A 9 3.84 2.48 7.16
CA CYS A 9 4.86 3.51 6.94
C CYS A 9 4.92 3.94 5.48
N VAL A 10 5.14 5.23 5.26
CA VAL A 10 5.37 5.85 3.96
C VAL A 10 6.85 6.15 3.80
N LEU A 11 7.44 5.80 2.65
CA LEU A 11 8.83 6.12 2.35
C LEU A 11 8.99 7.64 2.26
N ASN A 12 9.91 8.18 3.03
CA ASN A 12 10.23 9.60 3.01
C ASN A 12 11.13 9.96 1.79
N PRO A 13 11.27 11.24 1.42
CA PRO A 13 12.06 11.66 0.27
C PRO A 13 13.50 11.14 0.29
N ARG A 14 14.13 11.07 1.47
CA ARG A 14 15.49 10.55 1.61
C ARG A 14 15.56 9.05 1.29
N SER A 15 14.58 8.29 1.70
CA SER A 15 14.47 6.85 1.39
C SER A 15 14.23 6.63 -0.10
N LEU A 16 13.35 7.43 -0.72
CA LEU A 16 13.10 7.38 -2.16
C LEU A 16 14.37 7.72 -2.96
N ASP A 17 15.12 8.74 -2.56
CA ASP A 17 16.39 9.12 -3.18
C ASP A 17 17.44 8.00 -3.07
N ALA A 18 17.53 7.34 -1.91
CA ALA A 18 18.43 6.20 -1.72
C ALA A 18 18.08 5.03 -2.64
N VAL A 19 16.78 4.69 -2.76
CA VAL A 19 16.31 3.64 -3.68
C VAL A 19 16.62 4.00 -5.13
N ALA A 20 16.35 5.23 -5.55
CA ALA A 20 16.61 5.70 -6.90
C ALA A 20 18.10 5.63 -7.27
N LYS A 21 18.98 6.14 -6.39
CA LYS A 21 20.43 6.09 -6.55
C LYS A 21 20.94 4.65 -6.62
N PHE A 22 20.44 3.79 -5.75
CA PHE A 22 20.83 2.38 -5.73
C PHE A 22 20.41 1.67 -7.02
N ALA A 23 19.17 1.84 -7.44
CA ALA A 23 18.66 1.23 -8.67
C ALA A 23 19.48 1.67 -9.91
N LYS A 24 19.83 2.95 -10.00
CA LYS A 24 20.63 3.50 -11.08
C LYS A 24 22.07 2.96 -11.06
N ALA A 25 22.70 2.92 -9.88
CA ALA A 25 24.09 2.47 -9.72
C ALA A 25 24.29 0.99 -10.03
N HIS A 26 23.25 0.17 -9.81
CA HIS A 26 23.31 -1.29 -9.96
C HIS A 26 22.51 -1.82 -11.14
N ASP A 27 22.03 -0.95 -12.03
CA ASP A 27 21.23 -1.29 -13.22
C ASP A 27 20.01 -2.16 -12.89
N MET A 28 19.27 -1.81 -11.84
CA MET A 28 18.15 -2.60 -11.34
C MET A 28 16.81 -2.04 -11.74
N PHE A 29 15.83 -2.92 -11.97
CA PHE A 29 14.43 -2.56 -12.03
C PHE A 29 13.87 -2.35 -10.64
N VAL A 30 12.89 -1.43 -10.52
CA VAL A 30 12.16 -1.19 -9.29
C VAL A 30 10.67 -1.45 -9.52
N ILE A 31 10.12 -2.39 -8.78
CA ILE A 31 8.67 -2.64 -8.76
C ILE A 31 8.09 -1.85 -7.59
N CYS A 32 7.27 -0.85 -7.92
CA CYS A 32 6.54 -0.03 -6.96
C CYS A 32 5.16 -0.64 -6.74
N ASP A 33 4.90 -1.15 -5.54
CA ASP A 33 3.58 -1.59 -5.14
C ASP A 33 2.87 -0.42 -4.44
N ASP A 34 2.06 0.28 -5.22
CA ASP A 34 1.44 1.56 -4.85
C ASP A 34 -0.04 1.41 -4.45
N VAL A 35 -0.50 0.18 -4.16
CA VAL A 35 -1.92 -0.14 -3.90
C VAL A 35 -2.55 0.64 -2.73
N TYR A 36 -1.75 1.27 -1.88
CA TYR A 36 -2.20 2.05 -0.73
C TYR A 36 -1.97 3.56 -0.87
N THR A 37 -1.46 4.06 -1.98
CA THR A 37 -1.11 5.49 -2.15
C THR A 37 -2.30 6.42 -1.94
N SER A 38 -3.49 6.02 -2.37
CA SER A 38 -4.73 6.77 -2.13
C SER A 38 -5.16 6.83 -0.66
N LEU A 39 -4.57 5.99 0.19
CA LEU A 39 -4.82 5.93 1.63
C LEU A 39 -3.67 6.52 2.45
N VAL A 40 -2.86 7.40 1.90
CA VAL A 40 -1.89 8.21 2.64
C VAL A 40 -2.63 9.31 3.39
N TYR A 41 -2.39 9.41 4.70
CA TYR A 41 -3.06 10.38 5.56
C TYR A 41 -2.49 11.79 5.37
N GLU A 42 -3.22 12.80 5.81
CA GLU A 42 -2.79 14.21 5.64
C GLU A 42 -1.47 14.52 6.34
N GLY A 43 -0.72 15.43 5.74
CA GLY A 43 0.58 15.90 6.28
C GLY A 43 1.78 15.06 5.87
N VAL A 44 1.58 13.94 5.16
CA VAL A 44 2.68 13.03 4.79
C VAL A 44 3.06 13.24 3.31
N TYR A 45 4.29 13.67 3.08
CA TYR A 45 4.99 13.72 1.77
C TYR A 45 4.11 13.89 0.54
N LYS A 46 3.44 15.04 0.44
CA LYS A 46 2.61 15.41 -0.71
C LYS A 46 3.31 16.47 -1.56
N SER A 47 3.01 16.51 -2.85
CA SER A 47 3.32 17.66 -3.71
C SER A 47 2.48 18.87 -3.29
N ASP A 48 2.81 20.06 -3.84
CA ASP A 48 2.00 21.28 -3.68
C ASP A 48 0.55 21.10 -4.17
N GLU A 49 0.33 20.13 -5.07
CA GLU A 49 -0.99 19.73 -5.57
C GLU A 49 -1.70 18.69 -4.68
N GLY A 50 -1.11 18.33 -3.54
CA GLY A 50 -1.66 17.34 -2.60
C GLY A 50 -1.52 15.88 -3.02
N ILE A 51 -0.73 15.60 -4.05
CA ILE A 51 -0.48 14.24 -4.55
C ILE A 51 0.65 13.60 -3.74
N HIS A 52 0.47 12.35 -3.31
CA HIS A 52 1.53 11.61 -2.66
C HIS A 52 2.72 11.41 -3.59
N LEU A 53 3.92 11.71 -3.09
CA LEU A 53 5.16 11.60 -3.83
C LEU A 53 5.71 10.17 -3.72
N GLY A 54 5.47 9.37 -4.74
CA GLY A 54 6.07 8.04 -4.91
C GLY A 54 7.32 8.07 -5.79
N LEU A 55 8.00 6.94 -5.92
CA LEU A 55 9.23 6.85 -6.70
C LEU A 55 9.01 7.25 -8.17
N ALA A 56 7.94 6.79 -8.78
CA ALA A 56 7.63 7.08 -10.18
C ALA A 56 7.34 8.56 -10.45
N SER A 57 6.75 9.28 -9.49
CA SER A 57 6.46 10.70 -9.64
C SER A 57 7.69 11.61 -9.41
N CYS A 58 8.65 11.14 -8.60
CA CYS A 58 9.83 11.93 -8.22
C CYS A 58 11.03 11.72 -9.15
N TYR A 59 11.16 10.58 -9.81
CA TYR A 59 12.37 10.16 -10.52
C TYR A 59 12.08 9.75 -11.96
N GLY A 60 11.66 10.72 -12.78
CA GLY A 60 11.34 10.53 -14.21
C GLY A 60 12.52 9.99 -15.03
N GLU A 61 13.75 10.21 -14.60
CA GLU A 61 14.96 9.68 -15.23
C GLU A 61 15.14 8.15 -15.05
N LEU A 62 14.37 7.54 -14.17
CA LEU A 62 14.33 6.07 -13.98
C LEU A 62 13.13 5.41 -14.66
N ARG A 63 12.42 6.14 -15.51
CA ARG A 63 11.19 5.67 -16.18
C ARG A 63 11.38 4.32 -16.88
N ASP A 64 12.53 4.13 -17.52
CA ASP A 64 12.88 2.92 -18.26
C ASP A 64 13.08 1.68 -17.37
N ARG A 65 13.05 1.84 -16.07
CA ARG A 65 13.26 0.76 -15.09
C ARG A 65 12.29 0.75 -13.92
N ILE A 66 11.32 1.66 -13.88
CA ILE A 66 10.25 1.65 -12.86
C ILE A 66 9.02 0.93 -13.41
N ILE A 67 8.46 0.03 -12.60
CA ILE A 67 7.21 -0.68 -12.85
C ILE A 67 6.27 -0.35 -11.70
N VAL A 68 5.21 0.41 -11.97
CA VAL A 68 4.19 0.75 -10.97
C VAL A 68 3.08 -0.29 -11.03
N CYS A 69 2.77 -0.89 -9.90
CA CYS A 69 1.64 -1.80 -9.72
C CYS A 69 0.63 -1.14 -8.78
N ASP A 70 -0.63 -1.08 -9.19
CA ASP A 70 -1.70 -0.52 -8.37
C ASP A 70 -3.01 -1.29 -8.57
N SER A 71 -4.00 -1.02 -7.75
CA SER A 71 -5.23 -1.80 -7.69
C SER A 71 -6.44 -0.93 -7.37
N PHE A 72 -7.59 -1.32 -7.91
CA PHE A 72 -8.89 -0.79 -7.51
C PHE A 72 -9.38 -1.34 -6.17
N SER A 73 -8.73 -2.37 -5.66
CA SER A 73 -9.15 -3.11 -4.46
C SER A 73 -9.27 -2.24 -3.22
N LYS A 74 -8.31 -1.32 -2.99
CA LYS A 74 -8.21 -0.56 -1.74
C LYS A 74 -8.89 0.80 -1.85
N PRO A 75 -8.54 1.66 -2.81
CA PRO A 75 -9.13 3.00 -2.90
C PRO A 75 -10.65 2.95 -3.14
N TYR A 76 -11.14 1.97 -3.90
CA TYR A 76 -12.54 1.89 -4.31
C TYR A 76 -13.33 0.75 -3.65
N ALA A 77 -12.77 0.10 -2.60
CA ALA A 77 -13.37 -1.07 -1.94
C ALA A 77 -13.76 -2.21 -2.90
N MET A 78 -12.98 -2.40 -3.97
CA MET A 78 -13.27 -3.35 -5.05
C MET A 78 -12.43 -4.64 -4.94
N THR A 79 -12.20 -5.15 -3.75
CA THR A 79 -11.35 -6.33 -3.52
C THR A 79 -11.86 -7.57 -4.25
N GLY A 80 -13.16 -7.80 -4.28
CA GLY A 80 -13.81 -8.93 -4.96
C GLY A 80 -13.85 -8.80 -6.49
N TRP A 81 -13.62 -7.62 -7.04
CA TRP A 81 -13.66 -7.38 -8.49
C TRP A 81 -12.41 -7.86 -9.22
N ARG A 82 -11.33 -8.15 -8.48
CA ARG A 82 -10.06 -8.68 -8.99
C ARG A 82 -9.46 -7.84 -10.13
N LEU A 83 -9.35 -6.53 -9.92
CA LEU A 83 -8.84 -5.57 -10.90
C LEU A 83 -7.68 -4.76 -10.34
N GLY A 84 -6.62 -4.68 -11.10
CA GLY A 84 -5.48 -3.80 -10.91
C GLY A 84 -4.92 -3.34 -12.25
N TRP A 85 -3.87 -2.56 -12.20
CA TRP A 85 -3.17 -2.09 -13.39
C TRP A 85 -1.66 -2.00 -13.13
N VAL A 86 -0.92 -2.03 -14.23
CA VAL A 86 0.53 -1.84 -14.23
C VAL A 86 0.86 -0.72 -15.20
N ALA A 87 1.74 0.17 -14.79
CA ALA A 87 2.33 1.19 -15.65
C ALA A 87 3.85 1.01 -15.70
N ALA A 88 4.40 0.89 -16.88
CA ALA A 88 5.83 0.78 -17.13
C ALA A 88 6.16 1.31 -18.54
N ASP A 89 7.43 1.49 -18.84
CA ASP A 89 7.84 1.89 -20.18
C ASP A 89 7.45 0.86 -21.24
N ALA A 90 7.27 1.29 -22.49
CA ALA A 90 6.68 0.48 -23.54
C ALA A 90 7.32 -0.91 -23.75
N PRO A 91 8.66 -1.07 -23.76
CA PRO A 91 9.28 -2.38 -23.88
C PRO A 91 8.92 -3.34 -22.76
N ILE A 92 8.84 -2.85 -21.52
CA ILE A 92 8.47 -3.63 -20.33
C ILE A 92 7.00 -3.99 -20.38
N SER A 93 6.13 -3.00 -20.64
CA SER A 93 4.67 -3.19 -20.72
C SER A 93 4.29 -4.23 -21.77
N ALA A 94 5.00 -4.25 -22.92
CA ALA A 94 4.76 -5.24 -23.96
C ALA A 94 5.03 -6.69 -23.50
N GLN A 95 6.08 -6.92 -22.69
CA GLN A 95 6.36 -8.24 -22.14
C GLN A 95 5.38 -8.63 -21.03
N ILE A 96 5.01 -7.67 -20.17
CA ILE A 96 3.99 -7.89 -19.14
C ILE A 96 2.65 -8.28 -19.81
N ALA A 97 2.22 -7.54 -20.83
CA ALA A 97 0.97 -7.84 -21.55
C ALA A 97 1.00 -9.23 -22.20
N LYS A 98 2.13 -9.61 -22.78
CA LYS A 98 2.32 -10.95 -23.37
C LYS A 98 2.19 -12.05 -22.31
N MET A 99 2.85 -11.91 -21.17
CA MET A 99 2.74 -12.86 -20.05
C MET A 99 1.32 -12.92 -19.52
N HIS A 100 0.69 -11.79 -19.27
CA HIS A 100 -0.67 -11.69 -18.78
C HIS A 100 -1.68 -12.40 -19.69
N GLN A 101 -1.52 -12.25 -21.01
CA GLN A 101 -2.38 -12.92 -21.99
C GLN A 101 -2.35 -14.44 -21.83
N TYR A 102 -1.18 -15.03 -21.59
CA TYR A 102 -1.04 -16.47 -21.42
C TYR A 102 -1.44 -16.98 -20.02
N MET A 103 -1.31 -16.14 -18.99
CA MET A 103 -1.63 -16.52 -17.61
C MET A 103 -3.12 -16.43 -17.29
N VAL A 104 -3.80 -15.36 -17.74
CA VAL A 104 -5.18 -15.04 -17.35
C VAL A 104 -6.06 -14.54 -18.50
N SER A 105 -5.55 -14.45 -19.72
CA SER A 105 -6.19 -13.90 -20.92
C SER A 105 -6.51 -12.42 -20.80
N SER A 106 -7.51 -12.02 -20.03
CA SER A 106 -7.88 -10.63 -19.78
C SER A 106 -8.79 -10.51 -18.57
N VAL A 107 -8.86 -9.31 -18.01
CA VAL A 107 -9.88 -8.95 -17.02
C VAL A 107 -11.24 -8.86 -17.72
N SER A 108 -12.29 -9.31 -17.03
CA SER A 108 -13.66 -9.26 -17.54
C SER A 108 -14.07 -7.84 -17.99
N SER A 109 -14.70 -7.72 -19.15
CA SER A 109 -15.04 -6.43 -19.78
C SER A 109 -15.99 -5.58 -18.93
N PHE A 110 -16.93 -6.18 -18.20
CA PHE A 110 -17.83 -5.43 -17.32
C PHE A 110 -17.08 -4.86 -16.10
N VAL A 111 -16.06 -5.58 -15.59
CA VAL A 111 -15.19 -5.09 -14.51
C VAL A 111 -14.39 -3.88 -14.98
N GLN A 112 -13.84 -3.92 -16.20
CA GLN A 112 -13.12 -2.78 -16.78
C GLN A 112 -14.03 -1.55 -16.93
N ARG A 113 -15.29 -1.74 -17.35
CA ARG A 113 -16.27 -0.66 -17.42
C ARG A 113 -16.61 -0.06 -16.05
N ALA A 114 -16.73 -0.90 -15.02
CA ALA A 114 -16.91 -0.44 -13.65
C ALA A 114 -15.72 0.39 -13.17
N ALA A 115 -14.50 0.00 -13.53
CA ALA A 115 -13.28 0.74 -13.21
C ALA A 115 -13.28 2.16 -13.79
N ILE A 116 -13.73 2.34 -15.03
CA ILE A 116 -13.86 3.67 -15.65
C ILE A 116 -14.77 4.59 -14.82
N ARG A 117 -15.81 4.03 -14.21
CA ARG A 117 -16.67 4.79 -13.30
C ARG A 117 -15.97 5.06 -11.97
N ALA A 118 -15.30 4.04 -11.38
CA ALA A 118 -14.59 4.16 -10.13
C ALA A 118 -13.52 5.26 -10.15
N LEU A 119 -12.77 5.40 -11.26
CA LEU A 119 -11.77 6.46 -11.44
C LEU A 119 -12.33 7.90 -11.35
N LYS A 120 -13.64 8.06 -11.39
CA LYS A 120 -14.31 9.37 -11.25
C LYS A 120 -14.78 9.65 -9.82
N GLU A 121 -14.67 8.67 -8.93
CA GLU A 121 -15.09 8.81 -7.55
C GLU A 121 -13.97 9.40 -6.70
N ASP A 122 -14.35 10.29 -5.78
CA ASP A 122 -13.43 10.83 -4.78
C ASP A 122 -13.19 9.78 -3.68
N VAL A 123 -11.92 9.47 -3.43
CA VAL A 123 -11.50 8.52 -2.37
C VAL A 123 -11.23 9.20 -1.03
N ALA A 124 -11.23 10.53 -0.98
CA ALA A 124 -10.97 11.28 0.26
C ALA A 124 -11.95 10.93 1.40
N PRO A 125 -13.27 10.79 1.18
CA PRO A 125 -14.17 10.41 2.26
C PRO A 125 -13.83 9.06 2.90
N ALA A 126 -13.44 8.06 2.09
CA ALA A 126 -13.04 6.76 2.60
C ALA A 126 -11.73 6.85 3.42
N ARG A 127 -10.75 7.63 2.95
CA ARG A 127 -9.51 7.89 3.66
C ARG A 127 -9.77 8.53 5.03
N GLU A 128 -10.67 9.50 5.12
CA GLU A 128 -11.03 10.14 6.40
C GLU A 128 -11.67 9.16 7.39
N VAL A 129 -12.49 8.25 6.94
CA VAL A 129 -13.04 7.18 7.78
C VAL A 129 -11.91 6.30 8.35
N TYR A 130 -10.94 5.92 7.52
CA TYR A 130 -9.79 5.14 7.97
C TYR A 130 -8.90 5.93 8.92
N ARG A 131 -8.70 7.21 8.69
CA ARG A 131 -7.95 8.09 9.60
C ARG A 131 -8.59 8.10 10.99
N GLY A 132 -9.89 8.34 11.08
CA GLY A 132 -10.59 8.33 12.36
C GLY A 132 -10.52 6.97 13.08
N ARG A 133 -10.59 5.86 12.34
CA ARG A 133 -10.41 4.51 12.91
C ARG A 133 -8.98 4.28 13.40
N ARG A 134 -7.98 4.72 12.64
CA ARG A 134 -6.57 4.69 13.04
C ARG A 134 -6.37 5.41 14.36
N ASP A 135 -6.82 6.66 14.44
CA ASP A 135 -6.63 7.52 15.61
C ASP A 135 -7.27 6.90 16.86
N TYR A 136 -8.48 6.35 16.71
CA TYR A 136 -9.16 5.63 17.79
C TYR A 136 -8.36 4.40 18.25
N VAL A 137 -7.93 3.55 17.32
CA VAL A 137 -7.19 2.31 17.66
C VAL A 137 -5.86 2.65 18.31
N LEU A 138 -5.12 3.64 17.79
CA LEU A 138 -3.86 4.08 18.38
C LEU A 138 -4.03 4.57 19.82
N ALA A 139 -5.06 5.38 20.10
CA ALA A 139 -5.36 5.85 21.43
C ALA A 139 -5.63 4.66 22.38
N ARG A 140 -6.45 3.70 21.96
CA ARG A 140 -6.78 2.52 22.76
C ARG A 140 -5.57 1.61 23.02
N LEU A 141 -4.73 1.38 22.00
CA LEU A 141 -3.52 0.56 22.16
C LEU A 141 -2.52 1.21 23.13
N ARG A 142 -2.33 2.53 23.02
CA ARG A 142 -1.48 3.30 23.95
C ARG A 142 -2.02 3.30 25.39
N GLU A 143 -3.34 3.40 25.55
CA GLU A 143 -4.01 3.35 26.86
C GLU A 143 -3.79 2.01 27.58
N ILE A 144 -3.79 0.90 26.86
CA ILE A 144 -3.47 -0.43 27.43
C ILE A 144 -1.97 -0.72 27.48
N GLY A 145 -1.14 0.29 27.19
CA GLY A 145 0.32 0.24 27.31
C GLY A 145 1.01 -0.59 26.23
N LEU A 146 0.46 -0.65 25.00
CA LEU A 146 1.15 -1.23 23.86
C LEU A 146 1.94 -0.16 23.10
N ASP A 147 3.19 -0.47 22.80
CA ASP A 147 4.01 0.36 21.91
C ASP A 147 3.55 0.17 20.48
N VAL A 148 3.28 1.25 19.81
CA VAL A 148 2.80 1.26 18.43
C VAL A 148 3.33 2.46 17.68
N VAL A 149 3.88 2.20 16.49
CA VAL A 149 4.25 3.25 15.54
C VAL A 149 2.99 3.76 14.86
N GLU A 150 2.85 5.06 14.78
CA GLU A 150 1.74 5.69 14.07
C GLU A 150 1.90 5.48 12.55
N PRO A 151 0.94 4.81 11.88
CA PRO A 151 1.03 4.60 10.45
C PRO A 151 0.70 5.89 9.69
N ASP A 152 1.49 6.16 8.64
CA ASP A 152 1.32 7.31 7.74
C ASP A 152 0.25 7.06 6.67
N GLY A 153 -0.10 5.79 6.44
CA GLY A 153 -1.05 5.39 5.41
C GLY A 153 -1.54 3.95 5.58
N ALA A 154 -2.25 3.45 4.56
CA ALA A 154 -2.93 2.16 4.57
C ALA A 154 -3.99 2.06 5.68
N PHE A 155 -4.37 0.85 6.08
CA PHE A 155 -5.35 0.61 7.16
C PHE A 155 -4.83 -0.44 8.16
N TYR A 156 -3.52 -0.49 8.32
CA TYR A 156 -2.85 -1.39 9.26
C TYR A 156 -2.37 -0.62 10.49
N VAL A 157 -2.40 -1.30 11.63
CA VAL A 157 -1.73 -0.86 12.86
C VAL A 157 -0.92 -2.04 13.36
N PHE A 158 0.36 -1.80 13.64
CA PHE A 158 1.34 -2.84 13.94
C PHE A 158 1.97 -2.62 15.32
N PRO A 159 1.30 -3.06 16.42
CA PRO A 159 1.80 -2.89 17.78
C PRO A 159 2.88 -3.91 18.11
N SER A 160 3.84 -3.52 18.97
CA SER A 160 4.79 -4.43 19.54
C SER A 160 4.13 -5.29 20.64
N ILE A 161 4.41 -6.59 20.58
CA ILE A 161 4.00 -7.56 21.60
C ILE A 161 5.18 -8.08 22.42
N GLU A 162 6.37 -7.51 22.27
CA GLU A 162 7.62 -7.94 22.91
C GLU A 162 7.48 -8.10 24.42
N LYS A 163 6.73 -7.19 25.07
CA LYS A 163 6.50 -7.24 26.53
C LYS A 163 5.81 -8.51 27.04
N PHE A 164 5.17 -9.27 26.16
CA PHE A 164 4.50 -10.52 26.55
C PHE A 164 5.42 -11.74 26.49
N GLY A 165 6.64 -11.61 25.94
CA GLY A 165 7.65 -12.66 25.92
C GLY A 165 7.27 -13.91 25.11
N MET A 166 6.38 -13.76 24.12
CA MET A 166 5.92 -14.83 23.24
C MET A 166 6.07 -14.45 21.77
N SER A 167 6.07 -15.44 20.89
CA SER A 167 6.08 -15.20 19.43
C SER A 167 4.76 -14.60 18.96
N SER A 168 4.77 -13.95 17.78
CA SER A 168 3.57 -13.38 17.19
C SER A 168 2.51 -14.44 16.88
N ASP A 169 2.92 -15.63 16.43
CA ASP A 169 2.02 -16.76 16.18
C ASP A 169 1.35 -17.26 17.47
N GLU A 170 2.12 -17.43 18.54
CA GLU A 170 1.59 -17.83 19.83
C GLU A 170 0.62 -16.77 20.38
N PHE A 171 1.00 -15.50 20.33
CA PHE A 171 0.15 -14.40 20.77
C PHE A 171 -1.19 -14.38 20.03
N CYS A 172 -1.17 -14.43 18.69
CA CYS A 172 -2.37 -14.41 17.87
C CYS A 172 -3.25 -15.64 18.11
N THR A 173 -2.65 -16.83 18.24
CA THR A 173 -3.37 -18.08 18.54
C THR A 173 -4.08 -18.03 19.88
N ARG A 174 -3.39 -17.56 20.92
CA ARG A 174 -3.98 -17.39 22.25
C ARG A 174 -5.05 -16.32 22.28
N LEU A 175 -4.81 -15.20 21.63
CA LEU A 175 -5.75 -14.08 21.59
C LEU A 175 -7.09 -14.48 20.94
N ILE A 176 -7.06 -15.24 19.84
CA ILE A 176 -8.29 -15.74 19.23
C ILE A 176 -8.99 -16.79 20.12
N ALA A 177 -8.23 -17.69 20.71
CA ALA A 177 -8.79 -18.76 21.56
C ALA A 177 -9.38 -18.22 22.87
N GLU A 178 -8.69 -17.28 23.55
CA GLU A 178 -9.06 -16.81 24.87
C GLU A 178 -10.00 -15.60 24.84
N LYS A 179 -9.94 -14.77 23.78
CA LYS A 179 -10.67 -13.48 23.70
C LYS A 179 -11.52 -13.31 22.47
N GLY A 180 -11.47 -14.23 21.50
CA GLY A 180 -12.21 -14.13 20.25
C GLY A 180 -11.75 -12.99 19.33
N VAL A 181 -10.51 -12.48 19.51
CA VAL A 181 -9.94 -11.41 18.71
C VAL A 181 -8.92 -12.00 17.73
N ALA A 182 -9.18 -11.87 16.45
CA ALA A 182 -8.31 -12.34 15.39
C ALA A 182 -7.33 -11.23 14.94
N LEU A 183 -6.04 -11.53 14.96
CA LEU A 183 -4.98 -10.71 14.41
C LEU A 183 -4.16 -11.55 13.43
N VAL A 184 -3.36 -10.87 12.62
CA VAL A 184 -2.39 -11.52 11.73
C VAL A 184 -1.02 -11.45 12.39
N PRO A 185 -0.31 -12.58 12.54
CA PRO A 185 1.05 -12.58 13.10
C PRO A 185 2.01 -11.81 12.21
N GLY A 186 2.99 -11.12 12.83
CA GLY A 186 4.01 -10.30 12.17
C GLY A 186 5.34 -11.00 12.02
#